data_6ef892041ab69068434b30a77cacf93c
#
_entry.id   6ef892041ab69068434b30a77cacf93c
#
_cell.length_a   1.000
_cell.length_b   1.000
_cell.length_c   1.000
_cell.angle_alpha   90.00
_cell.angle_beta   90.00
_cell.angle_gamma   90.00
#
_symmetry.space_group_name_H-M   'P 1'
#
loop_
_entity.id
_entity.type
_entity.pdbx_description
1 polymer ?
#
loop_
_entity_poly.entity_id
_entity_poly.type
_entity_poly.pdbx_seq_one_letter_code
_entity_poly.pdbx_strand_id
1 'polypeptide(L)'
;MEYNTLQPWQEINENGVIYDATSLYAYFQRISDPRKARGKRYHLTTLMVLIFLAKLCGQDTPVEIADWARNHAEALVRDLKLKRTWMPHHNTIRRVFQNILDEAEFDRLMRDYQQQRVKGGEQLAMDGKTLRGTRIADEGPAEHVLSVYDVQEQCVMAQA
;
A
#
# COMPACT_ATOMS: atom_id res chain seq x y z
N MET A 1 16.98 30.43 -12.23
CA MET A 1 17.08 29.12 -11.53
C MET A 1 16.10 29.20 -10.37
N GLU A 2 14.92 28.59 -10.53
CA GLU A 2 14.00 28.46 -9.40
C GLU A 2 14.54 27.36 -8.48
N TYR A 3 15.03 27.78 -7.33
CA TYR A 3 15.31 26.83 -6.24
C TYR A 3 13.96 26.29 -5.77
N ASN A 4 13.64 25.08 -6.18
CA ASN A 4 12.45 24.38 -5.70
C ASN A 4 12.67 24.02 -4.23
N THR A 5 12.41 24.99 -3.35
CA THR A 5 12.57 24.82 -1.91
C THR A 5 11.44 23.92 -1.44
N LEU A 6 11.78 22.67 -1.05
CA LEU A 6 10.83 21.75 -0.46
C LEU A 6 10.16 22.38 0.76
N GLN A 7 8.87 22.20 0.88
CA GLN A 7 8.16 22.58 2.10
C GLN A 7 8.58 21.65 3.27
N PRO A 8 8.45 22.09 4.52
CA PRO A 8 8.90 21.32 5.69
C PRO A 8 8.32 19.90 5.79
N TRP A 9 7.15 19.64 5.17
CA TRP A 9 6.49 18.34 5.12
C TRP A 9 6.76 17.55 3.84
N GLN A 10 7.58 18.09 2.94
CA GLN A 10 7.93 17.43 1.69
C GLN A 10 9.28 16.75 1.79
N GLU A 11 9.36 15.57 1.21
CA GLU A 11 10.59 14.80 1.04
C GLU A 11 10.80 14.47 -0.43
N ILE A 12 12.01 14.10 -0.77
CA ILE A 12 12.37 13.68 -2.12
C ILE A 12 13.00 12.29 -2.09
N ASN A 13 12.52 11.39 -2.95
CA ASN A 13 13.12 10.05 -3.05
C ASN A 13 14.36 10.06 -3.96
N GLU A 14 15.04 8.91 -4.06
CA GLU A 14 16.23 8.70 -4.89
C GLU A 14 15.99 8.91 -6.41
N ASN A 15 14.75 8.86 -6.88
CA ASN A 15 14.36 9.13 -8.26
C ASN A 15 13.94 10.59 -8.47
N GLY A 16 14.00 11.44 -7.45
CA GLY A 16 13.61 12.84 -7.51
C GLY A 16 12.09 13.07 -7.48
N VAL A 17 11.30 12.11 -7.02
CA VAL A 17 9.86 12.30 -6.76
C VAL A 17 9.71 13.04 -5.45
N ILE A 18 9.01 14.16 -5.48
CA ILE A 18 8.66 14.94 -4.29
C ILE A 18 7.34 14.36 -3.75
N TYR A 19 7.29 14.08 -2.47
CA TYR A 19 6.13 13.51 -1.80
C TYR A 19 5.97 14.12 -0.40
N ASP A 20 4.75 14.02 0.13
CA ASP A 20 4.44 14.39 1.51
C ASP A 20 4.96 13.30 2.45
N ALA A 21 5.72 13.70 3.48
CA ALA A 21 6.30 12.80 4.48
C ALA A 21 5.23 12.03 5.30
N THR A 22 3.98 12.53 5.32
CA THR A 22 2.84 11.87 5.99
C THR A 22 1.99 11.03 5.03
N SER A 23 2.35 11.01 3.74
CA SER A 23 1.61 10.25 2.72
C SER A 23 1.79 8.74 2.88
N LEU A 24 0.84 7.98 2.36
CA LEU A 24 0.94 6.52 2.28
C LEU A 24 2.20 6.07 1.52
N TYR A 25 2.67 6.88 0.57
CA TYR A 25 3.93 6.64 -0.13
C TYR A 25 5.13 6.59 0.83
N ALA A 26 5.22 7.56 1.78
CA ALA A 26 6.26 7.59 2.80
C ALA A 26 6.24 6.33 3.69
N TYR A 27 5.05 5.84 4.02
CA TYR A 27 4.89 4.61 4.80
C TYR A 27 5.34 3.38 4.01
N PHE A 28 5.03 3.28 2.72
CA PHE A 28 5.52 2.19 1.89
C PHE A 28 7.05 2.15 1.77
N GLN A 29 7.73 3.28 1.91
CA GLN A 29 9.20 3.31 1.93
C GLN A 29 9.81 2.68 3.17
N ARG A 30 9.04 2.56 4.27
CA ARG A 30 9.49 1.95 5.53
C ARG A 30 9.36 0.43 5.52
N ILE A 31 8.63 -0.15 4.56
CA ILE A 31 8.46 -1.60 4.45
C ILE A 31 9.80 -2.26 4.13
N SER A 32 10.17 -3.25 4.93
CA SER A 32 11.38 -4.04 4.74
C SER A 32 11.32 -4.84 3.44
N ASP A 33 12.39 -4.77 2.65
CA ASP A 33 12.49 -5.52 1.40
C ASP A 33 13.51 -6.67 1.55
N PRO A 34 13.04 -7.91 1.83
CA PRO A 34 13.91 -9.05 2.08
C PRO A 34 14.60 -9.59 0.82
N ARG A 35 14.27 -9.06 -0.35
CA ARG A 35 14.83 -9.55 -1.62
C ARG A 35 16.31 -9.21 -1.75
N LYS A 36 17.09 -10.14 -2.32
CA LYS A 36 18.49 -9.88 -2.66
C LYS A 36 18.60 -8.80 -3.77
N ALA A 37 19.61 -7.95 -3.71
CA ALA A 37 19.82 -6.84 -4.66
C ALA A 37 19.76 -7.29 -6.13
N ARG A 38 20.32 -8.45 -6.48
CA ARG A 38 20.31 -9.01 -7.84
C ARG A 38 18.90 -9.26 -8.40
N GLY A 39 17.89 -9.45 -7.54
CA GLY A 39 16.49 -9.72 -7.94
C GLY A 39 15.59 -8.48 -7.99
N LYS A 40 16.06 -7.33 -7.53
CA LYS A 40 15.28 -6.10 -7.41
C LYS A 40 15.24 -5.32 -8.71
N ARG A 41 14.31 -5.67 -9.61
CA ARG A 41 14.05 -4.88 -10.83
C ARG A 41 13.23 -3.62 -10.56
N TYR A 42 12.41 -3.66 -9.52
CA TYR A 42 11.55 -2.57 -9.04
C TYR A 42 11.71 -2.49 -7.53
N HIS A 43 11.76 -1.29 -6.98
CA HIS A 43 11.71 -1.08 -5.53
C HIS A 43 10.39 -1.59 -4.97
N LEU A 44 10.42 -2.11 -3.75
CA LEU A 44 9.18 -2.61 -3.12
C LEU A 44 8.14 -1.50 -3.00
N THR A 45 8.56 -0.29 -2.62
CA THR A 45 7.70 0.90 -2.60
C THR A 45 6.97 1.12 -3.93
N THR A 46 7.69 1.03 -5.07
CA THR A 46 7.06 1.16 -6.39
C THR A 46 6.00 0.09 -6.62
N LEU A 47 6.30 -1.17 -6.27
CA LEU A 47 5.34 -2.25 -6.40
C LEU A 47 4.11 -2.03 -5.53
N MET A 48 4.28 -1.58 -4.28
CA MET A 48 3.18 -1.25 -3.37
C MET A 48 2.31 -0.13 -3.93
N VAL A 49 2.91 0.95 -4.45
CA VAL A 49 2.16 2.05 -5.07
C VAL A 49 1.34 1.56 -6.27
N LEU A 50 1.95 0.78 -7.17
CA LEU A 50 1.23 0.21 -8.33
C LEU A 50 0.06 -0.67 -7.91
N ILE A 51 0.29 -1.55 -6.93
CA ILE A 51 -0.75 -2.44 -6.39
C ILE A 51 -1.88 -1.59 -5.79
N PHE A 52 -1.55 -0.60 -4.99
CA PHE A 52 -2.53 0.22 -4.29
C PHE A 52 -3.37 1.04 -5.26
N LEU A 53 -2.75 1.70 -6.24
CA LEU A 53 -3.46 2.46 -7.27
C LEU A 53 -4.38 1.57 -8.10
N ALA A 54 -3.90 0.39 -8.50
CA ALA A 54 -4.72 -0.56 -9.25
C ALA A 54 -5.91 -1.06 -8.42
N LYS A 55 -5.70 -1.33 -7.12
CA LYS A 55 -6.77 -1.71 -6.19
C LYS A 55 -7.84 -0.61 -6.06
N LEU A 56 -7.43 0.66 -5.95
CA LEU A 56 -8.35 1.80 -5.94
C LEU A 56 -9.15 1.92 -7.25
N CYS A 57 -8.60 1.41 -8.36
CA CYS A 57 -9.29 1.31 -9.64
C CYS A 57 -10.08 0.00 -9.83
N GLY A 58 -10.28 -0.78 -8.76
CA GLY A 58 -11.10 -2.00 -8.78
C GLY A 58 -10.41 -3.24 -9.35
N GLN A 59 -9.07 -3.25 -9.40
CA GLN A 59 -8.31 -4.39 -9.89
C GLN A 59 -7.93 -5.30 -8.71
N ASP A 60 -8.46 -6.52 -8.67
CA ASP A 60 -8.33 -7.39 -7.50
C ASP A 60 -7.28 -8.50 -7.62
N THR A 61 -7.03 -8.96 -8.82
CA THR A 61 -6.09 -10.05 -9.06
C THR A 61 -4.71 -9.56 -9.50
N PRO A 62 -3.63 -10.33 -9.25
CA PRO A 62 -2.30 -9.97 -9.73
C PRO A 62 -2.21 -9.78 -11.26
N VAL A 63 -3.07 -10.46 -12.03
CA VAL A 63 -3.14 -10.31 -13.49
C VAL A 63 -3.75 -8.96 -13.84
N GLU A 64 -4.91 -8.63 -13.29
CA GLU A 64 -5.58 -7.35 -13.52
C GLU A 64 -4.71 -6.17 -13.10
N ILE A 65 -4.03 -6.25 -11.93
CA ILE A 65 -3.10 -5.23 -11.46
C ILE A 65 -1.96 -5.01 -12.47
N ALA A 66 -1.36 -6.10 -12.99
CA ALA A 66 -0.29 -5.99 -13.97
C ALA A 66 -0.78 -5.43 -15.31
N ASP A 67 -1.99 -5.78 -15.74
CA ASP A 67 -2.60 -5.29 -16.96
C ASP A 67 -2.97 -3.80 -16.83
N TRP A 68 -3.57 -3.43 -15.71
CA TRP A 68 -3.84 -2.03 -15.37
C TRP A 68 -2.56 -1.18 -15.40
N ALA A 69 -1.49 -1.65 -14.75
CA ALA A 69 -0.22 -0.94 -14.73
C ALA A 69 0.36 -0.79 -16.16
N ARG A 70 0.25 -1.81 -17.02
CA ARG A 70 0.69 -1.73 -18.42
C ARG A 70 -0.10 -0.70 -19.23
N ASN A 71 -1.41 -0.67 -19.03
CA ASN A 71 -2.29 0.27 -19.72
C ASN A 71 -2.05 1.73 -19.31
N HIS A 72 -1.52 1.96 -18.09
CA HIS A 72 -1.20 3.28 -17.56
C HIS A 72 0.32 3.55 -17.51
N ALA A 73 1.14 2.75 -18.20
CA ALA A 73 2.59 2.76 -18.08
C ALA A 73 3.21 4.14 -18.34
N GLU A 74 2.75 4.88 -19.34
CA GLU A 74 3.27 6.20 -19.69
C GLU A 74 3.11 7.20 -18.53
N ALA A 75 1.91 7.27 -17.95
CA ALA A 75 1.62 8.14 -16.81
C ALA A 75 2.43 7.72 -15.58
N LEU A 76 2.44 6.41 -15.26
CA LEU A 76 3.16 5.87 -14.10
C LEU A 76 4.67 6.11 -14.20
N VAL A 77 5.26 5.93 -15.38
CA VAL A 77 6.70 6.19 -15.61
C VAL A 77 7.02 7.66 -15.41
N ARG A 78 6.19 8.56 -15.96
CA ARG A 78 6.37 10.00 -15.84
C ARG A 78 6.23 10.46 -14.38
N ASP A 79 5.13 10.10 -13.74
CA ASP A 79 4.75 10.64 -12.43
C ASP A 79 5.57 10.04 -11.28
N LEU A 80 5.90 8.76 -11.36
CA LEU A 80 6.78 8.08 -10.40
C LEU A 80 8.26 8.16 -10.79
N LYS A 81 8.60 8.86 -11.88
CA LYS A 81 9.97 9.03 -12.41
C LYS A 81 10.72 7.69 -12.51
N LEU A 82 10.06 6.69 -13.05
CA LEU A 82 10.63 5.35 -13.14
C LEU A 82 11.74 5.31 -14.19
N LYS A 83 12.85 4.65 -13.88
CA LYS A 83 13.98 4.45 -14.83
C LYS A 83 13.63 3.49 -15.97
N ARG A 84 12.53 2.75 -15.87
CA ARG A 84 12.11 1.72 -16.82
C ARG A 84 10.73 2.04 -17.35
N THR A 85 10.50 1.81 -18.65
CA THR A 85 9.23 2.06 -19.33
C THR A 85 8.27 0.87 -19.26
N TRP A 86 8.76 -0.31 -18.90
CA TRP A 86 7.94 -1.52 -18.78
C TRP A 86 7.44 -1.73 -17.36
N MET A 87 6.27 -2.30 -17.23
CA MET A 87 5.63 -2.55 -15.94
C MET A 87 5.91 -3.98 -15.43
N PRO A 88 5.76 -4.23 -14.13
CA PRO A 88 6.00 -5.55 -13.56
C PRO A 88 5.01 -6.59 -14.10
N HIS A 89 5.52 -7.81 -14.31
CA HIS A 89 4.71 -8.97 -14.67
C HIS A 89 3.85 -9.42 -13.48
N HIS A 90 2.68 -10.01 -13.74
CA HIS A 90 1.77 -10.47 -12.69
C HIS A 90 2.42 -11.43 -11.66
N ASN A 91 3.39 -12.26 -12.08
CA ASN A 91 4.14 -13.10 -11.16
C ASN A 91 4.99 -12.29 -10.17
N THR A 92 5.42 -11.07 -10.54
CA THR A 92 6.11 -10.18 -9.60
C THR A 92 5.13 -9.67 -8.54
N ILE A 93 3.94 -9.27 -8.97
CA ILE A 93 2.85 -8.85 -8.07
C ILE A 93 2.45 -10.00 -7.12
N ARG A 94 2.23 -11.20 -7.67
CA ARG A 94 1.91 -12.39 -6.86
C ARG A 94 2.96 -12.66 -5.78
N ARG A 95 4.25 -12.56 -6.12
CA ARG A 95 5.34 -12.77 -5.16
C ARG A 95 5.38 -11.73 -4.05
N VAL A 96 4.94 -10.49 -4.31
CA VAL A 96 4.82 -9.48 -3.25
C VAL A 96 3.89 -10.00 -2.16
N PHE A 97 2.70 -10.45 -2.51
CA PHE A 97 1.73 -10.96 -1.55
C PHE A 97 2.14 -12.27 -0.87
N GLN A 98 2.77 -13.19 -1.62
CA GLN A 98 3.04 -14.53 -1.10
C GLN A 98 4.35 -14.65 -0.31
N ASN A 99 5.38 -13.85 -0.67
CA ASN A 99 6.74 -14.16 -0.21
C ASN A 99 7.57 -12.93 0.19
N ILE A 100 7.09 -11.72 -0.05
CA ILE A 100 7.91 -10.53 0.13
C ILE A 100 7.37 -9.65 1.26
N LEU A 101 6.06 -9.42 1.27
CA LEU A 101 5.40 -8.60 2.25
C LEU A 101 5.25 -9.37 3.56
N ASP A 102 5.81 -8.85 4.64
CA ASP A 102 5.51 -9.30 5.99
C ASP A 102 4.18 -8.70 6.43
N GLU A 103 3.19 -9.55 6.68
CA GLU A 103 1.83 -9.13 7.01
C GLU A 103 1.79 -8.34 8.33
N ALA A 104 2.51 -8.79 9.34
CA ALA A 104 2.54 -8.14 10.65
C ALA A 104 3.24 -6.76 10.58
N GLU A 105 4.29 -6.63 9.76
CA GLU A 105 4.95 -5.35 9.52
C GLU A 105 4.00 -4.40 8.76
N PHE A 106 3.35 -4.89 7.71
CA PHE A 106 2.40 -4.11 6.91
C PHE A 106 1.23 -3.61 7.76
N ASP A 107 0.64 -4.46 8.57
CA ASP A 107 -0.47 -4.11 9.46
C ASP A 107 -0.07 -3.06 10.49
N ARG A 108 1.12 -3.15 11.06
CA ARG A 108 1.65 -2.12 11.98
C ARG A 108 1.78 -0.78 11.26
N LEU A 109 2.40 -0.77 10.08
CA LEU A 109 2.57 0.45 9.28
C LEU A 109 1.25 1.09 8.90
N MET A 110 0.26 0.28 8.53
CA MET A 110 -1.08 0.77 8.18
C MET A 110 -1.81 1.34 9.40
N ARG A 111 -1.69 0.69 10.57
CA ARG A 111 -2.22 1.25 11.84
C ARG A 111 -1.58 2.59 12.17
N ASP A 112 -0.25 2.69 12.10
CA ASP A 112 0.48 3.93 12.36
C ASP A 112 0.04 5.05 11.40
N TYR A 113 -0.12 4.72 10.12
CA TYR A 113 -0.61 5.66 9.11
C TYR A 113 -2.01 6.17 9.44
N GLN A 114 -2.92 5.27 9.81
CA GLN A 114 -4.30 5.61 10.17
C GLN A 114 -4.34 6.46 11.45
N GLN A 115 -3.60 6.06 12.50
CA GLN A 115 -3.56 6.78 13.76
C GLN A 115 -3.07 8.22 13.64
N GLN A 116 -2.12 8.50 12.76
CA GLN A 116 -1.65 9.87 12.53
C GLN A 116 -2.68 10.76 11.84
N ARG A 117 -3.64 10.18 11.15
CA ARG A 117 -4.72 10.90 10.44
C ARG A 117 -5.92 11.16 11.33
N VAL A 118 -6.07 10.39 12.39
CA VAL A 118 -7.19 10.53 13.31
C VAL A 118 -6.89 11.63 14.32
N LYS A 119 -7.67 12.69 14.29
CA LYS A 119 -7.57 13.81 15.23
C LYS A 119 -8.40 13.61 16.51
N GLY A 120 -8.91 12.40 16.74
CA GLY A 120 -9.75 12.08 17.89
C GLY A 120 -11.20 12.56 17.69
N GLY A 121 -12.01 11.75 17.07
CA GLY A 121 -13.45 11.99 16.93
C GLY A 121 -14.21 11.60 18.20
N GLU A 122 -15.32 12.28 18.46
CA GLU A 122 -16.21 11.95 19.58
C GLU A 122 -17.09 10.72 19.30
N GLN A 123 -17.22 10.29 18.04
CA GLN A 123 -18.05 9.17 17.63
C GLN A 123 -17.25 8.08 16.94
N LEU A 124 -17.21 6.91 17.58
CA LEU A 124 -16.62 5.70 17.01
C LEU A 124 -17.73 4.71 16.67
N ALA A 125 -17.69 4.16 15.46
CA ALA A 125 -18.50 3.03 15.06
C ALA A 125 -17.66 1.75 15.07
N MET A 126 -18.22 0.65 15.55
CA MET A 126 -17.57 -0.66 15.52
C MET A 126 -18.39 -1.60 14.63
N ASP A 127 -17.71 -2.27 13.71
CA ASP A 127 -18.31 -3.30 12.85
C ASP A 127 -17.55 -4.60 12.97
N GLY A 128 -18.27 -5.68 13.20
CA GLY A 128 -17.72 -7.03 13.29
C GLY A 128 -18.16 -7.87 12.08
N LYS A 129 -17.20 -8.37 11.30
CA LYS A 129 -17.49 -9.17 10.12
C LYS A 129 -16.80 -10.52 10.18
N THR A 130 -17.55 -11.61 9.96
CA THR A 130 -17.00 -12.94 9.75
C THR A 130 -16.56 -13.10 8.29
N LEU A 131 -15.30 -13.42 8.07
CA LEU A 131 -14.77 -13.65 6.73
C LEU A 131 -15.29 -14.99 6.18
N ARG A 132 -16.07 -14.91 5.09
CA ARG A 132 -16.56 -16.12 4.42
C ARG A 132 -15.41 -16.81 3.68
N GLY A 133 -15.32 -18.14 3.84
CA GLY A 133 -14.28 -18.94 3.17
C GLY A 133 -12.98 -19.12 3.96
N THR A 134 -12.85 -18.51 5.16
CA THR A 134 -11.70 -18.76 6.05
C THR A 134 -11.92 -19.97 6.96
N ARG A 135 -13.14 -20.55 6.98
CA ARG A 135 -13.43 -21.76 7.72
C ARG A 135 -12.82 -22.98 7.00
N ILE A 136 -11.73 -23.50 7.53
CA ILE A 136 -11.17 -24.80 7.12
C ILE A 136 -11.90 -25.84 7.95
N ALA A 137 -12.46 -26.87 7.31
CA ALA A 137 -13.47 -27.78 7.87
C ALA A 137 -13.10 -28.47 9.20
N ASP A 138 -11.83 -28.51 9.59
CA ASP A 138 -11.34 -29.19 10.81
C ASP A 138 -10.45 -28.31 11.71
N GLU A 139 -10.25 -27.01 11.43
CA GLU A 139 -9.25 -26.19 12.12
C GLU A 139 -9.82 -25.02 12.97
N GLY A 140 -11.11 -24.98 13.24
CA GLY A 140 -11.67 -23.98 14.16
C GLY A 140 -12.70 -23.03 13.56
N PRO A 141 -13.10 -21.99 14.31
CA PRO A 141 -14.09 -21.02 13.85
C PRO A 141 -13.54 -20.14 12.69
N ALA A 142 -14.45 -19.67 11.83
CA ALA A 142 -14.09 -18.71 10.79
C ALA A 142 -13.46 -17.43 11.42
N GLU A 143 -12.54 -16.82 10.70
CA GLU A 143 -11.91 -15.57 11.14
C GLU A 143 -12.95 -14.45 11.27
N HIS A 144 -12.87 -13.71 12.35
CA HIS A 144 -13.68 -12.53 12.61
C HIS A 144 -12.79 -11.30 12.53
N VAL A 145 -13.25 -10.31 11.81
CA VAL A 145 -12.58 -9.02 11.73
C VAL A 145 -13.45 -8.00 12.45
N LEU A 146 -12.86 -7.32 13.43
CA LEU A 146 -13.47 -6.19 14.10
C LEU A 146 -12.84 -4.90 13.58
N SER A 147 -13.64 -4.02 13.00
CA SER A 147 -13.19 -2.72 12.52
C SER A 147 -13.73 -1.60 13.41
N VAL A 148 -12.87 -0.68 13.79
CA VAL A 148 -13.22 0.55 14.49
C VAL A 148 -13.12 1.71 13.51
N TYR A 149 -14.21 2.43 13.33
CA TYR A 149 -14.36 3.50 12.34
C TYR A 149 -14.62 4.84 13.05
N ASP A 150 -13.85 5.87 12.68
CA ASP A 150 -14.12 7.24 13.08
C ASP A 150 -15.18 7.84 12.12
N VAL A 151 -16.34 8.20 12.68
CA VAL A 151 -17.46 8.70 11.89
C VAL A 151 -17.20 10.11 11.36
N GLN A 152 -16.44 10.94 12.09
CA GLN A 152 -16.15 12.33 11.70
C GLN A 152 -15.07 12.40 10.64
N GLU A 153 -13.98 11.68 10.84
CA GLU A 153 -12.85 11.65 9.88
C GLU A 153 -13.10 10.66 8.72
N GLN A 154 -14.19 9.89 8.77
CA GLN A 154 -14.58 8.90 7.76
C GLN A 154 -13.48 7.89 7.43
N CYS A 155 -12.77 7.42 8.46
CA CYS A 155 -11.67 6.48 8.28
C CYS A 155 -11.69 5.31 9.28
N VAL A 156 -11.12 4.18 8.89
CA VAL A 156 -10.91 3.02 9.77
C VAL A 156 -9.71 3.33 10.67
N MET A 157 -9.92 3.30 11.99
CA MET A 157 -8.88 3.58 12.99
C MET A 157 -8.08 2.33 13.36
N ALA A 158 -8.75 1.21 13.45
CA ALA A 158 -8.16 -0.07 13.82
C ALA A 158 -8.96 -1.22 13.23
N GLN A 159 -8.26 -2.32 13.00
CA GLN A 159 -8.83 -3.60 12.57
C GLN A 159 -8.11 -4.72 13.30
N ALA A 160 -8.86 -5.67 13.86
CA ALA A 160 -8.34 -6.81 14.59
C ALA A 160 -9.07 -8.11 14.21
#